data_8310fcd926e5f0c7054f112574c46943
#
_entry.id   8310fcd926e5f0c7054f112574c46943
#
_cell.length_a   1.000
_cell.length_b   1.000
_cell.length_c   1.000
_cell.angle_alpha   90.00
_cell.angle_beta   90.00
_cell.angle_gamma   90.00
#
_symmetry.space_group_name_H-M   'P 1'
#
loop_
_entity.id
_entity.type
_entity.pdbx_description
1 polymer ?
#
loop_
_entity_poly.entity_id
_entity_poly.type
_entity_poly.pdbx_seq_one_letter_code
_entity_poly.pdbx_strand_id
1 'polypeptide(L)'
;FSARPLTAETEKNMSLVIRQHTETQFAQELEELRKSDARQRPPNWTLSPWAVTVYLLGGQLDNGFEVTPKYIGNRRLVEIAVATLATDRALLLYGVPGTAKSWVSEHLAAAVSGDSTMLIQGTAGISEEQLRYGWNYAMLLAKGPSHDALTPSPLMRAMELGKVARVEELTRI
;
A
#
# COMPACT_ATOMS: atom_id res chain seq x y z
N PHE A 1 -21.52 -18.04 -5.02
CA PHE A 1 -20.66 -18.16 -3.81
C PHE A 1 -21.24 -17.20 -2.78
N SER A 2 -21.95 -17.76 -1.78
CA SER A 2 -22.53 -17.03 -0.66
C SER A 2 -21.40 -16.61 0.29
N ALA A 3 -21.22 -15.33 0.51
CA ALA A 3 -20.31 -14.81 1.53
C ALA A 3 -20.78 -15.32 2.91
N ARG A 4 -19.92 -16.05 3.62
CA ARG A 4 -20.17 -16.41 5.02
C ARG A 4 -20.26 -15.13 5.85
N PRO A 5 -21.27 -14.98 6.71
CA PRO A 5 -21.30 -13.88 7.66
C PRO A 5 -20.07 -13.94 8.58
N LEU A 6 -19.47 -12.80 8.82
CA LEU A 6 -18.37 -12.66 9.77
C LEU A 6 -18.86 -13.11 11.15
N THR A 7 -18.07 -13.91 11.85
CA THR A 7 -18.41 -14.35 13.21
C THR A 7 -18.25 -13.18 14.20
N ALA A 8 -19.01 -13.19 15.29
CA ALA A 8 -18.95 -12.18 16.36
C ALA A 8 -17.52 -11.98 16.95
N GLU A 9 -16.67 -13.00 16.86
CA GLU A 9 -15.25 -12.92 17.22
C GLU A 9 -14.45 -12.06 16.23
N THR A 10 -14.78 -12.12 14.95
CA THR A 10 -14.13 -11.30 13.89
C THR A 10 -14.53 -9.83 14.05
N GLU A 11 -15.80 -9.55 14.40
CA GLU A 11 -16.28 -8.19 14.70
C GLU A 11 -15.64 -7.63 15.99
N LYS A 12 -15.47 -8.47 17.01
CA LYS A 12 -14.84 -8.09 18.28
C LYS A 12 -13.35 -7.80 18.13
N ASN A 13 -12.65 -8.54 17.24
CA ASN A 13 -11.25 -8.27 16.91
C ASN A 13 -11.08 -7.00 16.04
N MET A 14 -12.03 -6.67 15.17
CA MET A 14 -12.02 -5.40 14.43
C MET A 14 -12.17 -4.18 15.34
N SER A 15 -12.85 -4.30 16.49
CA SER A 15 -13.02 -3.21 17.46
C SER A 15 -11.75 -2.86 18.26
N LEU A 16 -10.71 -3.71 18.21
CA LEU A 16 -9.44 -3.50 18.89
C LEU A 16 -8.36 -2.82 18.02
N VAL A 17 -8.62 -2.62 16.73
CA VAL A 17 -7.68 -1.94 15.82
C VAL A 17 -7.82 -0.44 16.02
N ILE A 18 -6.78 0.20 16.58
CA ILE A 18 -6.75 1.65 16.85
C ILE A 18 -6.87 2.46 15.55
N ARG A 19 -6.29 1.97 14.45
CA ARG A 19 -6.39 2.57 13.12
C ARG A 19 -6.48 1.48 12.07
N GLN A 20 -7.50 1.55 11.22
CA GLN A 20 -7.63 0.66 10.07
C GLN A 20 -6.63 1.03 8.98
N HIS A 21 -6.22 0.05 8.17
CA HIS A 21 -5.46 0.29 6.95
C HIS A 21 -6.24 1.18 5.99
N THR A 22 -5.51 1.97 5.21
CA THR A 22 -6.09 2.96 4.30
C THR A 22 -7.10 2.36 3.32
N GLU A 23 -6.82 1.20 2.74
CA GLU A 23 -7.72 0.50 1.82
C GLU A 23 -9.02 0.05 2.47
N THR A 24 -9.04 -0.18 3.79
CA THR A 24 -10.26 -0.49 4.56
C THR A 24 -10.99 0.78 4.95
N GLN A 25 -10.27 1.77 5.46
CA GLN A 25 -10.86 3.04 5.91
C GLN A 25 -11.53 3.81 4.77
N PHE A 26 -10.95 3.79 3.57
CA PHE A 26 -11.43 4.49 2.38
C PHE A 26 -11.95 3.53 1.30
N ALA A 27 -12.41 2.35 1.69
CA ALA A 27 -12.86 1.30 0.78
C ALA A 27 -13.95 1.80 -0.19
N GLN A 28 -14.89 2.59 0.31
CA GLN A 28 -15.98 3.12 -0.51
C GLN A 28 -15.48 4.06 -1.60
N GLU A 29 -14.58 4.99 -1.28
CA GLU A 29 -14.02 5.92 -2.26
C GLU A 29 -13.19 5.20 -3.33
N LEU A 30 -12.35 4.23 -2.91
CA LEU A 30 -11.54 3.42 -3.81
C LEU A 30 -12.40 2.59 -4.76
N GLU A 31 -13.50 2.02 -4.26
CA GLU A 31 -14.41 1.22 -5.07
C GLU A 31 -15.23 2.08 -6.06
N GLU A 32 -15.70 3.25 -5.64
CA GLU A 32 -16.40 4.19 -6.53
C GLU A 32 -15.47 4.71 -7.65
N LEU A 33 -14.22 5.04 -7.32
CA LEU A 33 -13.20 5.38 -8.31
C LEU A 33 -12.94 4.23 -9.28
N ARG A 34 -12.86 2.99 -8.76
CA ARG A 34 -12.64 1.81 -9.59
C ARG A 34 -13.77 1.55 -10.57
N LYS A 35 -15.03 1.79 -10.16
CA LYS A 35 -16.23 1.61 -11.01
C LYS A 35 -16.38 2.71 -12.05
N SER A 36 -16.13 3.96 -11.66
CA SER A 36 -16.33 5.12 -12.54
C SER A 36 -15.19 5.34 -13.53
N ASP A 37 -14.02 4.73 -13.31
CA ASP A 37 -12.82 4.95 -14.10
C ASP A 37 -12.62 3.88 -15.18
N ALA A 38 -12.91 4.23 -16.42
CA ALA A 38 -12.69 3.40 -17.60
C ALA A 38 -11.30 3.58 -18.27
N ARG A 39 -10.41 4.41 -17.68
CA ARG A 39 -9.09 4.72 -18.27
C ARG A 39 -8.15 3.52 -18.14
N GLN A 40 -7.15 3.48 -19.02
CA GLN A 40 -6.13 2.44 -19.01
C GLN A 40 -5.35 2.49 -17.69
N ARG A 41 -5.15 1.31 -17.10
CA ARG A 41 -4.36 1.10 -15.90
C ARG A 41 -3.00 0.52 -16.25
N PRO A 42 -1.91 1.01 -15.66
CA PRO A 42 -0.63 0.31 -15.73
C PRO A 42 -0.75 -1.12 -15.21
N PRO A 43 0.15 -2.04 -15.61
CA PRO A 43 0.17 -3.41 -15.07
C PRO A 43 0.18 -3.41 -13.54
N ASN A 44 -0.60 -4.31 -12.93
CA ASN A 44 -0.75 -4.48 -11.48
C ASN A 44 -1.37 -3.29 -10.71
N TRP A 45 -1.83 -2.23 -11.39
CA TRP A 45 -2.52 -1.14 -10.75
C TRP A 45 -4.02 -1.42 -10.57
N THR A 46 -4.55 -1.09 -9.41
CA THR A 46 -5.99 -1.19 -9.11
C THR A 46 -6.78 -0.03 -9.70
N LEU A 47 -6.19 1.17 -9.74
CA LEU A 47 -6.77 2.40 -10.30
C LEU A 47 -5.89 2.94 -11.45
N SER A 48 -6.48 3.73 -12.35
CA SER A 48 -5.67 4.46 -13.34
C SER A 48 -4.87 5.61 -12.70
N PRO A 49 -3.84 6.14 -13.35
CA PRO A 49 -3.09 7.31 -12.88
C PRO A 49 -3.99 8.52 -12.59
N TRP A 50 -5.04 8.72 -13.38
CA TRP A 50 -6.03 9.76 -13.15
C TRP A 50 -6.79 9.51 -11.84
N ALA A 51 -7.32 8.30 -11.65
CA ALA A 51 -8.09 7.96 -10.46
C ALA A 51 -7.25 8.02 -9.18
N VAL A 52 -5.97 7.60 -9.24
CA VAL A 52 -5.01 7.79 -8.12
C VAL A 52 -4.81 9.27 -7.81
N THR A 53 -4.71 10.12 -8.82
CA THR A 53 -4.59 11.58 -8.64
C THR A 53 -5.84 12.16 -7.99
N VAL A 54 -7.03 11.77 -8.45
CA VAL A 54 -8.32 12.21 -7.86
C VAL A 54 -8.46 11.70 -6.43
N TYR A 55 -8.08 10.44 -6.16
CA TYR A 55 -8.09 9.89 -4.81
C TYR A 55 -7.26 10.70 -3.81
N LEU A 56 -6.08 11.15 -4.23
CA LEU A 56 -5.18 11.93 -3.36
C LEU A 56 -5.63 13.38 -3.21
N LEU A 57 -6.05 14.03 -4.29
CA LEU A 57 -6.35 15.45 -4.30
C LEU A 57 -7.82 15.77 -3.98
N GLY A 58 -8.67 14.76 -3.99
CA GLY A 58 -10.11 14.92 -3.87
C GLY A 58 -10.75 15.40 -5.16
N GLY A 59 -12.07 15.40 -5.19
CA GLY A 59 -12.87 15.87 -6.30
C GLY A 59 -14.21 15.18 -6.40
N GLN A 60 -15.05 15.66 -7.30
CA GLN A 60 -16.35 15.07 -7.58
C GLN A 60 -16.27 14.19 -8.83
N LEU A 61 -16.81 12.98 -8.76
CA LEU A 61 -16.93 12.06 -9.89
C LEU A 61 -18.18 12.40 -10.73
N ASP A 62 -18.22 11.92 -11.96
CA ASP A 62 -19.35 12.16 -12.89
C ASP A 62 -20.69 11.63 -12.35
N ASN A 63 -20.66 10.64 -11.47
CA ASN A 63 -21.83 10.10 -10.79
C ASN A 63 -22.28 10.92 -9.56
N GLY A 64 -21.62 12.06 -9.31
CA GLY A 64 -21.91 12.94 -8.17
C GLY A 64 -21.25 12.54 -6.85
N PHE A 65 -20.52 11.41 -6.81
CA PHE A 65 -19.80 10.97 -5.60
C PHE A 65 -18.62 11.92 -5.31
N GLU A 66 -18.48 12.33 -4.06
CA GLU A 66 -17.40 13.21 -3.61
C GLU A 66 -16.27 12.39 -2.99
N VAL A 67 -15.06 12.54 -3.54
CA VAL A 67 -13.82 11.97 -3.02
C VAL A 67 -13.14 12.99 -2.13
N THR A 68 -12.90 12.65 -0.88
CA THR A 68 -12.26 13.57 0.08
C THR A 68 -10.76 13.70 -0.19
N PRO A 69 -10.15 14.89 -0.09
CA PRO A 69 -8.71 15.03 -0.30
C PRO A 69 -7.91 14.34 0.80
N LYS A 70 -6.89 13.58 0.40
CA LYS A 70 -5.93 12.93 1.30
C LYS A 70 -4.63 13.72 1.41
N TYR A 71 -4.40 14.60 0.45
CA TYR A 71 -3.24 15.49 0.41
C TYR A 71 -3.68 16.91 0.07
N ILE A 72 -3.30 17.84 0.94
CA ILE A 72 -3.51 19.27 0.73
C ILE A 72 -2.14 19.91 0.47
N GLY A 73 -1.91 20.34 -0.76
CA GLY A 73 -0.62 20.89 -1.15
C GLY A 73 -0.48 21.07 -2.66
N ASN A 74 0.75 21.02 -3.15
CA ASN A 74 1.03 21.24 -4.55
C ASN A 74 0.59 20.03 -5.40
N ARG A 75 -0.43 20.24 -6.23
CA ARG A 75 -0.98 19.25 -7.18
C ARG A 75 0.10 18.61 -8.05
N ARG A 76 1.06 19.42 -8.53
CA ARG A 76 2.13 18.95 -9.41
C ARG A 76 3.01 17.88 -8.74
N LEU A 77 3.21 17.94 -7.42
CA LEU A 77 3.96 16.89 -6.70
C LEU A 77 3.24 15.55 -6.74
N VAL A 78 1.92 15.54 -6.61
CA VAL A 78 1.11 14.33 -6.73
C VAL A 78 1.17 13.78 -8.16
N GLU A 79 1.03 14.64 -9.17
CA GLU A 79 1.11 14.23 -10.57
C GLU A 79 2.48 13.64 -10.93
N ILE A 80 3.57 14.23 -10.43
CA ILE A 80 4.94 13.69 -10.60
C ILE A 80 5.08 12.35 -9.89
N ALA A 81 4.58 12.21 -8.66
CA ALA A 81 4.63 10.96 -7.91
C ALA A 81 3.91 9.83 -8.64
N VAL A 82 2.69 10.10 -9.12
CA VAL A 82 1.88 9.14 -9.88
C VAL A 82 2.57 8.78 -11.20
N ALA A 83 3.09 9.76 -11.94
CA ALA A 83 3.82 9.52 -13.20
C ALA A 83 5.10 8.70 -12.97
N THR A 84 5.83 8.95 -11.88
CA THR A 84 7.03 8.19 -11.51
C THR A 84 6.69 6.72 -11.30
N LEU A 85 5.65 6.42 -10.50
CA LEU A 85 5.21 5.06 -10.26
C LEU A 85 4.65 4.39 -11.53
N ALA A 86 3.95 5.15 -12.39
CA ALA A 86 3.40 4.63 -13.65
C ALA A 86 4.49 4.27 -14.69
N THR A 87 5.71 4.77 -14.52
CA THR A 87 6.88 4.42 -15.33
C THR A 87 7.77 3.33 -14.72
N ASP A 88 7.23 2.60 -13.74
CA ASP A 88 7.90 1.51 -13.03
C ASP A 88 9.21 1.93 -12.35
N ARG A 89 9.21 3.14 -11.79
CA ARG A 89 10.35 3.70 -11.08
C ARG A 89 10.06 3.84 -9.60
N ALA A 90 11.12 3.71 -8.79
CA ALA A 90 11.03 4.01 -7.37
C ALA A 90 10.78 5.50 -7.12
N LEU A 91 9.87 5.80 -6.18
CA LEU A 91 9.56 7.15 -5.75
C LEU A 91 10.21 7.41 -4.38
N LEU A 92 11.07 8.44 -4.30
CA LEU A 92 11.62 8.91 -3.05
C LEU A 92 10.88 10.17 -2.58
N LEU A 93 10.20 10.07 -1.43
CA LEU A 93 9.57 11.20 -0.75
C LEU A 93 10.56 11.80 0.27
N TYR A 94 11.14 12.94 -0.08
CA TYR A 94 12.09 13.66 0.77
C TYR A 94 11.47 14.98 1.27
N GLY A 95 11.80 15.36 2.49
CA GLY A 95 11.34 16.61 3.09
C GLY A 95 11.45 16.61 4.61
N VAL A 96 11.17 17.78 5.21
CA VAL A 96 11.23 17.96 6.67
C VAL A 96 10.23 17.05 7.41
N PRO A 97 10.47 16.72 8.68
CA PRO A 97 9.50 16.00 9.51
C PRO A 97 8.14 16.69 9.54
N GLY A 98 7.06 15.92 9.64
CA GLY A 98 5.69 16.45 9.74
C GLY A 98 5.03 16.87 8.41
N THR A 99 5.66 16.64 7.26
CA THR A 99 5.09 16.96 5.93
C THR A 99 4.23 15.82 5.33
N ALA A 100 3.67 14.96 6.16
CA ALA A 100 2.75 13.89 5.76
C ALA A 100 3.31 12.86 4.74
N LYS A 101 4.64 12.66 4.67
CA LYS A 101 5.26 11.72 3.72
C LYS A 101 4.74 10.30 3.86
N SER A 102 4.72 9.77 5.10
CA SER A 102 4.21 8.43 5.39
C SER A 102 2.73 8.30 5.07
N TRP A 103 1.94 9.33 5.34
CA TRP A 103 0.53 9.38 4.98
C TRP A 103 0.34 9.29 3.46
N VAL A 104 1.05 10.11 2.69
CA VAL A 104 0.98 10.10 1.22
C VAL A 104 1.45 8.76 0.65
N SER A 105 2.55 8.20 1.17
CA SER A 105 3.07 6.90 0.71
C SER A 105 2.07 5.77 0.95
N GLU A 106 1.39 5.77 2.09
CA GLU A 106 0.36 4.80 2.44
C GLU A 106 -0.84 4.89 1.49
N HIS A 107 -1.33 6.10 1.25
CA HIS A 107 -2.45 6.32 0.33
C HIS A 107 -2.09 6.00 -1.13
N LEU A 108 -0.85 6.29 -1.57
CA LEU A 108 -0.35 5.89 -2.88
C LEU A 108 -0.34 4.37 -3.02
N ALA A 109 0.20 3.64 -2.03
CA ALA A 109 0.24 2.18 -2.07
C ALA A 109 -1.16 1.56 -2.11
N ALA A 110 -2.10 2.07 -1.29
CA ALA A 110 -3.48 1.64 -1.30
C ALA A 110 -4.18 1.89 -2.65
N ALA A 111 -4.02 3.08 -3.24
CA ALA A 111 -4.65 3.44 -4.50
C ALA A 111 -4.04 2.73 -5.72
N VAL A 112 -2.71 2.51 -5.72
CA VAL A 112 -1.99 1.88 -6.81
C VAL A 112 -2.16 0.37 -6.78
N SER A 113 -1.86 -0.29 -5.65
CA SER A 113 -1.80 -1.75 -5.55
C SER A 113 -2.88 -2.38 -4.68
N GLY A 114 -3.78 -1.59 -4.10
CA GLY A 114 -4.86 -2.07 -3.24
C GLY A 114 -4.39 -2.60 -1.89
N ASP A 115 -3.16 -2.27 -1.49
CA ASP A 115 -2.55 -2.79 -0.27
C ASP A 115 -1.48 -1.82 0.24
N SER A 116 -1.66 -1.29 1.43
CA SER A 116 -0.72 -0.37 2.08
C SER A 116 0.16 -1.05 3.14
N THR A 117 0.01 -2.37 3.32
CA THR A 117 0.64 -3.11 4.43
C THR A 117 2.06 -3.57 4.15
N MET A 118 2.52 -3.54 2.90
CA MET A 118 3.87 -3.95 2.51
C MET A 118 4.89 -2.87 2.93
N LEU A 119 5.13 -2.78 4.23
CA LEU A 119 5.95 -1.74 4.87
C LEU A 119 7.20 -2.34 5.49
N ILE A 120 8.34 -1.70 5.21
CA ILE A 120 9.60 -1.88 5.94
C ILE A 120 9.89 -0.59 6.70
N GLN A 121 10.03 -0.69 8.01
CA GLN A 121 10.45 0.41 8.86
C GLN A 121 11.96 0.36 9.05
N GLY A 122 12.69 1.33 8.51
CA GLY A 122 14.14 1.45 8.70
C GLY A 122 14.49 1.76 10.15
N THR A 123 15.42 1.00 10.70
CA THR A 123 15.99 1.20 12.04
C THR A 123 17.50 0.96 12.01
N ALA A 124 18.23 1.57 12.94
CA ALA A 124 19.64 1.29 13.11
C ALA A 124 19.85 -0.16 13.59
N GLY A 125 20.11 -1.06 12.70
CA GLY A 125 20.27 -2.50 13.00
C GLY A 125 19.26 -3.40 12.30
N ILE A 126 18.56 -2.87 11.31
CA ILE A 126 17.78 -3.73 10.41
C ILE A 126 18.72 -4.74 9.75
N SER A 127 18.38 -6.02 9.84
CA SER A 127 19.19 -7.08 9.23
C SER A 127 18.84 -7.26 7.75
N GLU A 128 19.77 -7.84 6.99
CA GLU A 128 19.51 -8.23 5.61
C GLU A 128 18.32 -9.17 5.48
N GLU A 129 18.12 -10.04 6.47
CA GLU A 129 16.98 -10.97 6.54
C GLU A 129 15.64 -10.23 6.63
N GLN A 130 15.57 -9.12 7.35
CA GLN A 130 14.36 -8.30 7.43
C GLN A 130 14.03 -7.58 6.12
N LEU A 131 15.05 -7.34 5.28
CA LEU A 131 14.88 -6.74 3.95
C LEU A 131 14.54 -7.78 2.88
N ARG A 132 15.11 -8.96 2.95
CA ARG A 132 14.94 -10.02 1.94
C ARG A 132 13.95 -11.08 2.39
N TYR A 133 14.40 -12.00 3.22
CA TYR A 133 13.63 -13.10 3.79
C TYR A 133 14.32 -13.64 5.03
N GLY A 134 13.54 -14.18 5.95
CA GLY A 134 14.04 -14.97 7.07
C GLY A 134 13.84 -16.47 6.85
N TRP A 135 14.28 -17.27 7.81
CA TRP A 135 14.06 -18.70 7.82
C TRP A 135 13.08 -19.10 8.93
N ASN A 136 12.13 -19.95 8.58
CA ASN A 136 11.38 -20.71 9.57
C ASN A 136 12.27 -21.87 10.05
N TYR A 137 12.95 -21.67 11.18
CA TYR A 137 13.92 -22.65 11.69
C TYR A 137 13.31 -24.01 11.99
N ALA A 138 12.05 -24.09 12.41
CA ALA A 138 11.36 -25.36 12.62
C ALA A 138 11.20 -26.14 11.31
N MET A 139 10.83 -25.47 10.23
CA MET A 139 10.73 -26.07 8.90
C MET A 139 12.10 -26.43 8.32
N LEU A 140 13.08 -25.56 8.54
CA LEU A 140 14.46 -25.77 8.10
C LEU A 140 15.07 -27.05 8.72
N LEU A 141 14.83 -27.25 10.02
CA LEU A 141 15.29 -28.47 10.72
C LEU A 141 14.52 -29.72 10.30
N ALA A 142 13.23 -29.60 10.03
CA ALA A 142 12.38 -30.74 9.68
C ALA A 142 12.55 -31.20 8.23
N LYS A 143 12.73 -30.27 7.28
CA LYS A 143 12.72 -30.56 5.84
C LYS A 143 13.97 -30.12 5.09
N GLY A 144 14.92 -29.48 5.77
CA GLY A 144 16.10 -28.88 5.16
C GLY A 144 15.77 -27.53 4.45
N PRO A 145 16.78 -26.94 3.77
CA PRO A 145 16.61 -25.70 3.00
C PRO A 145 15.63 -25.94 1.85
N SER A 146 14.47 -25.27 1.93
CA SER A 146 13.41 -25.36 0.92
C SER A 146 12.67 -24.04 0.84
N HIS A 147 11.96 -23.81 -0.27
CA HIS A 147 11.11 -22.61 -0.44
C HIS A 147 10.06 -22.50 0.66
N ASP A 148 9.52 -23.62 1.14
CA ASP A 148 8.52 -23.65 2.22
C ASP A 148 9.09 -23.20 3.57
N ALA A 149 10.41 -23.28 3.75
CA ALA A 149 11.11 -22.82 4.95
C ALA A 149 11.46 -21.32 4.91
N LEU A 150 11.24 -20.64 3.77
CA LEU A 150 11.43 -19.19 3.66
C LEU A 150 10.27 -18.44 4.29
N THR A 151 10.60 -17.38 5.02
CA THR A 151 9.62 -16.39 5.50
C THR A 151 9.88 -15.09 4.74
N PRO A 152 9.06 -14.74 3.72
CA PRO A 152 9.32 -13.57 2.90
C PRO A 152 9.15 -12.28 3.70
N SER A 153 10.05 -11.33 3.47
CA SER A 153 9.89 -9.96 3.97
C SER A 153 8.71 -9.26 3.27
N PRO A 154 8.23 -8.11 3.79
CA PRO A 154 7.25 -7.29 3.09
C PRO A 154 7.70 -6.89 1.68
N LEU A 155 9.01 -6.62 1.47
CA LEU A 155 9.57 -6.30 0.16
C LEU A 155 9.49 -7.50 -0.80
N MET A 156 9.97 -8.66 -0.37
CA MET A 156 9.91 -9.88 -1.19
C MET A 156 8.45 -10.23 -1.53
N ARG A 157 7.57 -10.13 -0.55
CA ARG A 157 6.15 -10.38 -0.76
C ARG A 157 5.49 -9.39 -1.72
N ALA A 158 5.87 -8.11 -1.65
CA ALA A 158 5.40 -7.10 -2.60
C ALA A 158 5.87 -7.43 -4.04
N MET A 159 7.13 -7.88 -4.20
CA MET A 159 7.66 -8.32 -5.49
C MET A 159 6.91 -9.54 -6.05
N GLU A 160 6.66 -10.55 -5.22
CA GLU A 160 5.90 -11.75 -5.61
C GLU A 160 4.46 -11.43 -6.04
N LEU A 161 3.82 -10.46 -5.39
CA LEU A 161 2.43 -10.08 -5.62
C LEU A 161 2.26 -8.93 -6.63
N GLY A 162 3.36 -8.33 -7.11
CA GLY A 162 3.32 -7.15 -7.98
C GLY A 162 2.72 -5.93 -7.29
N LYS A 163 2.99 -5.75 -5.99
CA LYS A 163 2.46 -4.66 -5.16
C LYS A 163 3.51 -3.60 -4.86
N VAL A 164 3.05 -2.44 -4.41
CA VAL A 164 3.93 -1.36 -3.97
C VAL A 164 4.49 -1.70 -2.58
N ALA A 165 5.82 -1.80 -2.47
CA ALA A 165 6.49 -1.84 -1.18
C ALA A 165 6.80 -0.41 -0.72
N ARG A 166 6.64 -0.16 0.58
CA ARG A 166 6.98 1.09 1.24
C ARG A 166 8.18 0.88 2.14
N VAL A 167 9.17 1.76 2.04
CA VAL A 167 10.32 1.78 2.94
C VAL A 167 10.35 3.14 3.62
N GLU A 168 10.13 3.16 4.93
CA GLU A 168 10.18 4.38 5.73
C GLU A 168 11.48 4.48 6.50
N GLU A 169 11.93 5.71 6.79
CA GLU A 169 13.19 6.00 7.47
C GLU A 169 14.42 5.37 6.76
N LEU A 170 14.44 5.43 5.42
CA LEU A 170 15.48 4.82 4.56
C LEU A 170 16.91 5.17 5.01
N THR A 171 17.14 6.37 5.55
CA THR A 171 18.44 6.82 6.02
C THR A 171 18.94 6.12 7.29
N ARG A 172 18.12 5.27 7.89
CA ARG A 172 18.46 4.48 9.08
C ARG A 172 18.76 3.01 8.79
N ILE A 173 18.72 2.63 7.50
CA ILE A 173 19.03 1.27 7.03
C ILE A 173 20.52 1.12 6.78
#